data_c124c5224ba8e25927612f57c5028d66
#
_entry.id   c124c5224ba8e25927612f57c5028d66
#
_cell.length_a   1.000
_cell.length_b   1.000
_cell.length_c   1.000
_cell.angle_alpha   90.00
_cell.angle_beta   90.00
_cell.angle_gamma   90.00
#
_symmetry.space_group_name_H-M   'P 1'
#
loop_
_entity.id
_entity.type
_entity.pdbx_description
1 polymer ?
#
loop_
_entity_poly.entity_id
_entity_poly.type
_entity_poly.pdbx_seq_one_letter_code
_entity_poly.pdbx_strand_id
1 'polypeptide(L)'
;QAAPIVIVDFHAEATAEKICFGRFCSEHKISAVLGTHTHVQTADEKIINDYTAYITDAGFCGAYNSVIGMGYEGSLKRLMTSIPERFDIDDSPVVELNAVSMSFDAVSGQAQSIERIHFIKDYSEVTA
;
A
#
# COMPACT_ATOMS: atom_id res chain seq x y z
N GLN A 1 -11.39 27.37 -2.28
CA GLN A 1 -10.29 27.17 -3.24
C GLN A 1 -9.95 25.68 -3.19
N ALA A 2 -10.07 24.97 -4.30
CA ALA A 2 -9.71 23.55 -4.36
C ALA A 2 -8.18 23.42 -4.18
N ALA A 3 -7.73 22.39 -3.46
CA ALA A 3 -6.30 22.11 -3.35
C ALA A 3 -5.74 21.74 -4.74
N PRO A 4 -4.57 22.25 -5.14
CA PRO A 4 -3.99 21.92 -6.44
C PRO A 4 -3.57 20.45 -6.53
N ILE A 5 -3.15 19.82 -5.44
CA ILE A 5 -2.77 18.41 -5.35
C ILE A 5 -3.83 17.67 -4.53
N VAL A 6 -4.42 16.64 -5.12
CA VAL A 6 -5.43 15.79 -4.48
C VAL A 6 -4.96 14.33 -4.55
N ILE A 7 -4.81 13.71 -3.39
CA ILE A 7 -4.40 12.30 -3.25
C ILE A 7 -5.57 11.53 -2.65
N VAL A 8 -5.89 10.38 -3.23
CA VAL A 8 -6.94 9.47 -2.75
C VAL A 8 -6.29 8.18 -2.24
N ASP A 9 -6.56 7.83 -0.99
CA ASP A 9 -6.38 6.48 -0.46
C ASP A 9 -7.67 5.70 -0.75
N PHE A 10 -7.55 4.66 -1.58
CA PHE A 10 -8.70 3.88 -2.03
C PHE A 10 -8.64 2.45 -1.51
N HIS A 11 -9.31 2.23 -0.37
CA HIS A 11 -9.42 0.89 0.22
C HIS A 11 -10.50 0.09 -0.46
N ALA A 12 -10.11 -0.91 -1.26
CA ALA A 12 -11.02 -1.79 -1.98
C ALA A 12 -10.38 -3.17 -2.19
N GLU A 13 -11.20 -4.22 -2.15
CA GLU A 13 -10.73 -5.61 -2.35
C GLU A 13 -10.41 -5.89 -3.82
N ALA A 14 -11.31 -5.52 -4.73
CA ALA A 14 -11.20 -5.92 -6.13
C ALA A 14 -10.21 -5.06 -6.93
N THR A 15 -9.20 -5.70 -7.51
CA THR A 15 -8.22 -5.05 -8.40
C THR A 15 -8.88 -4.31 -9.56
N ALA A 16 -9.94 -4.89 -10.15
CA ALA A 16 -10.66 -4.27 -11.26
C ALA A 16 -11.32 -2.95 -10.85
N GLU A 17 -11.90 -2.88 -9.66
CA GLU A 17 -12.47 -1.63 -9.10
C GLU A 17 -11.38 -0.57 -8.91
N LYS A 18 -10.24 -0.94 -8.34
CA LYS A 18 -9.11 -0.03 -8.14
C LYS A 18 -8.62 0.56 -9.46
N ILE A 19 -8.42 -0.28 -10.48
CA ILE A 19 -7.97 0.17 -11.81
C ILE A 19 -9.02 1.07 -12.47
N CYS A 20 -10.30 0.70 -12.41
CA CYS A 20 -11.39 1.48 -12.97
C CYS A 20 -11.49 2.85 -12.29
N PHE A 21 -11.42 2.88 -10.97
CA PHE A 21 -11.44 4.11 -10.18
C PHE A 21 -10.21 5.00 -10.46
N GLY A 22 -9.03 4.42 -10.60
CA GLY A 22 -7.81 5.16 -10.98
C GLY A 22 -7.97 5.86 -12.34
N ARG A 23 -8.56 5.19 -13.32
CA ARG A 23 -8.87 5.80 -14.63
C ARG A 23 -9.91 6.92 -14.52
N PHE A 24 -11.00 6.68 -13.81
CA PHE A 24 -12.00 7.71 -13.53
C PHE A 24 -11.37 8.95 -12.88
N CYS A 25 -10.53 8.76 -11.87
CA CYS A 25 -9.82 9.84 -11.20
C CYS A 25 -8.91 10.62 -12.16
N SER A 26 -8.26 9.93 -13.12
CA SER A 26 -7.39 10.61 -14.08
C SER A 26 -8.17 11.53 -15.04
N GLU A 27 -9.38 11.15 -15.42
CA GLU A 27 -10.27 11.99 -16.23
C GLU A 27 -10.75 13.24 -15.47
N HIS A 28 -10.75 13.17 -14.12
CA HIS A 28 -11.17 14.26 -13.23
C HIS A 28 -10.00 15.04 -12.62
N LYS A 29 -8.78 14.85 -13.13
CA LYS A 29 -7.59 15.59 -12.69
C LYS A 29 -7.26 15.41 -11.21
N ILE A 30 -7.44 14.21 -10.68
CA ILE A 30 -6.96 13.81 -9.36
C ILE A 30 -5.48 13.44 -9.48
N SER A 31 -4.64 13.96 -8.58
CA SER A 31 -3.18 13.86 -8.68
C SER A 31 -2.65 12.45 -8.44
N ALA A 32 -3.22 11.72 -7.48
CA ALA A 32 -2.84 10.34 -7.20
C ALA A 32 -4.00 9.50 -6.66
N VAL A 33 -3.95 8.18 -6.94
CA VAL A 33 -4.79 7.15 -6.33
C VAL A 33 -3.89 6.02 -5.84
N LEU A 34 -3.89 5.79 -4.54
CA LEU A 34 -3.15 4.74 -3.86
C LEU A 34 -4.13 3.69 -3.36
N GLY A 35 -4.07 2.49 -3.92
CA GLY A 35 -4.88 1.38 -3.43
C GLY A 35 -4.32 0.81 -2.13
N THR A 36 -5.22 0.28 -1.29
CA THR A 36 -4.91 -0.43 -0.06
C THR A 36 -5.84 -1.63 0.09
N HIS A 37 -5.57 -2.58 0.95
CA HIS A 37 -6.36 -3.74 1.36
C HIS A 37 -5.55 -5.05 1.44
N THR A 38 -4.73 -5.37 0.42
CA THR A 38 -4.09 -6.69 0.33
C THR A 38 -2.95 -6.88 1.31
N HIS A 39 -2.42 -5.79 1.87
CA HIS A 39 -1.20 -5.76 2.67
C HIS A 39 0.07 -6.19 1.91
N VAL A 40 0.01 -6.27 0.59
CA VAL A 40 1.15 -6.61 -0.27
C VAL A 40 1.33 -5.51 -1.31
N GLN A 41 2.53 -4.93 -1.39
CA GLN A 41 2.81 -3.91 -2.38
C GLN A 41 2.79 -4.50 -3.79
N THR A 42 1.95 -3.95 -4.66
CA THR A 42 1.90 -4.35 -6.07
C THR A 42 2.98 -3.64 -6.90
N ALA A 43 3.34 -4.25 -8.05
CA ALA A 43 4.42 -3.76 -8.92
C ALA A 43 3.87 -3.09 -10.19
N ASP A 44 2.78 -2.35 -10.06
CA ASP A 44 2.05 -1.78 -11.18
C ASP A 44 1.97 -0.24 -11.14
N GLU A 45 2.89 0.38 -10.37
CA GLU A 45 2.97 1.83 -10.28
C GLU A 45 3.14 2.47 -11.67
N LYS A 46 2.36 3.50 -11.92
CA LYS A 46 2.35 4.21 -13.21
C LYS A 46 1.70 5.58 -13.12
N ILE A 47 1.86 6.37 -14.16
CA ILE A 47 1.08 7.59 -14.38
C ILE A 47 0.01 7.30 -15.43
N ILE A 48 -1.26 7.48 -15.05
CA ILE A 48 -2.43 7.27 -15.94
C ILE A 48 -2.73 8.58 -16.66
N ASN A 49 -2.91 8.53 -17.99
CA ASN A 49 -3.27 9.67 -18.85
C ASN A 49 -2.36 10.88 -18.63
N ASP A 50 -1.07 10.64 -18.40
CA ASP A 50 -0.04 11.67 -18.15
C ASP A 50 -0.41 12.64 -17.01
N TYR A 51 -1.25 12.20 -16.05
CA TYR A 51 -1.71 13.08 -14.98
C TYR A 51 -1.72 12.45 -13.60
N THR A 52 -2.28 11.26 -13.44
CA THR A 52 -2.57 10.66 -12.13
C THR A 52 -1.57 9.57 -11.78
N ALA A 53 -0.83 9.73 -10.70
CA ALA A 53 -0.03 8.65 -10.13
C ALA A 53 -0.94 7.55 -9.57
N TYR A 54 -0.63 6.29 -9.86
CA TYR A 54 -1.46 5.15 -9.48
C TYR A 54 -0.62 3.94 -9.06
N ILE A 55 -1.06 3.26 -8.02
CA ILE A 55 -0.65 1.91 -7.64
C ILE A 55 -1.84 1.13 -7.11
N THR A 56 -1.97 -0.15 -7.46
CA THR A 56 -3.07 -1.00 -7.04
C THR A 56 -3.08 -1.25 -5.53
N ASP A 57 -1.92 -1.45 -4.91
CA ASP A 57 -1.80 -1.58 -3.46
C ASP A 57 -0.44 -1.06 -3.00
N ALA A 58 -0.46 -0.17 -2.02
CA ALA A 58 0.76 0.41 -1.45
C ALA A 58 1.49 -0.54 -0.50
N GLY A 59 0.85 -1.65 -0.09
CA GLY A 59 1.38 -2.60 0.87
C GLY A 59 1.16 -2.15 2.33
N PHE A 60 1.82 -2.86 3.26
CA PHE A 60 1.78 -2.53 4.68
C PHE A 60 3.19 -2.32 5.25
N CYS A 61 3.26 -1.79 6.46
CA CYS A 61 4.48 -1.68 7.24
C CYS A 61 4.33 -2.50 8.51
N GLY A 62 5.28 -3.40 8.79
CA GLY A 62 5.21 -4.29 9.95
C GLY A 62 6.23 -5.41 9.93
N ALA A 63 6.00 -6.47 10.72
CA ALA A 63 6.90 -7.61 10.80
C ALA A 63 7.01 -8.35 9.46
N TYR A 64 8.23 -8.46 8.94
CA TYR A 64 8.50 -8.97 7.59
C TYR A 64 8.06 -10.42 7.38
N ASN A 65 8.30 -11.28 8.36
CA ASN A 65 7.96 -12.72 8.26
C ASN A 65 6.55 -13.05 8.78
N SER A 66 5.73 -12.06 9.03
CA SER A 66 4.36 -12.25 9.52
C SER A 66 3.38 -12.67 8.43
N VAL A 67 2.19 -13.10 8.84
CA VAL A 67 1.05 -13.28 7.93
C VAL A 67 0.27 -11.96 7.93
N ILE A 68 0.65 -11.05 7.05
CA ILE A 68 0.07 -9.69 6.91
C ILE A 68 0.00 -8.93 8.26
N GLY A 69 1.04 -9.06 9.09
CA GLY A 69 1.14 -8.45 10.40
C GLY A 69 0.80 -9.36 11.58
N MET A 70 0.23 -10.55 11.33
CA MET A 70 -0.17 -11.51 12.35
C MET A 70 0.83 -12.66 12.47
N GLY A 71 0.91 -13.27 13.67
CA GLY A 71 1.74 -14.44 13.91
C GLY A 71 1.34 -15.63 13.04
N TYR A 72 2.34 -16.36 12.56
CA TYR A 72 2.16 -17.48 11.63
C TYR A 72 1.34 -18.63 12.23
N GLU A 73 1.64 -19.07 13.45
CA GLU A 73 1.03 -20.25 14.06
C GLU A 73 -0.48 -20.13 14.24
N GLY A 74 -0.95 -18.99 14.77
CA GLY A 74 -2.38 -18.72 14.95
C GLY A 74 -3.10 -18.60 13.60
N SER A 75 -2.47 -17.97 12.63
CA SER A 75 -3.00 -17.83 11.27
C SER A 75 -3.13 -19.19 10.57
N LEU A 76 -2.10 -20.05 10.66
CA LEU A 76 -2.11 -21.40 10.10
C LEU A 76 -3.18 -22.28 10.75
N LYS A 77 -3.26 -22.28 12.08
CA LYS A 77 -4.25 -23.08 12.83
C LYS A 77 -5.67 -22.72 12.42
N ARG A 78 -5.96 -21.42 12.28
CA ARG A 78 -7.26 -20.95 11.81
C ARG A 78 -7.60 -21.45 10.40
N LEU A 79 -6.65 -21.39 9.47
CA LEU A 79 -6.83 -21.90 8.10
C LEU A 79 -7.07 -23.40 8.06
N MET A 80 -6.32 -24.17 8.85
CA MET A 80 -6.41 -25.64 8.85
C MET A 80 -7.65 -26.18 9.55
N THR A 81 -8.15 -25.50 10.57
CA THR A 81 -9.23 -26.01 11.43
C THR A 81 -10.56 -25.29 11.26
N SER A 82 -10.55 -24.10 10.67
CA SER A 82 -11.70 -23.16 10.63
C SER A 82 -12.21 -22.76 12.04
N ILE A 83 -11.45 -23.07 13.09
CA ILE A 83 -11.78 -22.68 14.46
C ILE A 83 -11.30 -21.23 14.66
N PRO A 84 -12.15 -20.34 15.19
CA PRO A 84 -11.73 -18.97 15.52
C PRO A 84 -10.55 -18.99 16.50
N GLU A 85 -9.46 -18.40 16.12
CA GLU A 85 -8.29 -18.14 16.97
C GLU A 85 -8.12 -16.63 17.15
N ARG A 86 -7.60 -16.23 18.30
CA ARG A 86 -7.18 -14.85 18.51
C ARG A 86 -5.96 -14.57 17.63
N PHE A 87 -5.99 -13.46 16.92
CA PHE A 87 -4.81 -12.98 16.22
C PHE A 87 -3.88 -12.29 17.21
N ASP A 88 -2.67 -12.79 17.28
CA ASP A 88 -1.57 -12.10 17.96
C ASP A 88 -0.75 -11.36 16.90
N ILE A 89 -0.37 -10.12 17.19
CA ILE A 89 0.51 -9.34 16.32
C ILE A 89 1.90 -9.98 16.37
N ASP A 90 2.54 -10.12 15.22
CA ASP A 90 3.92 -10.58 15.14
C ASP A 90 4.85 -9.46 15.64
N ASP A 91 5.68 -9.77 16.63
CA ASP A 91 6.63 -8.85 17.27
C ASP A 91 8.08 -9.07 16.82
N SER A 92 8.28 -9.73 15.69
CA SER A 92 9.60 -9.96 15.12
C SER A 92 10.36 -8.65 14.93
N PRO A 93 11.67 -8.62 15.32
CA PRO A 93 12.50 -7.43 15.15
C PRO A 93 12.84 -7.13 13.68
N VAL A 94 12.59 -8.06 12.77
CA VAL A 94 12.77 -7.84 11.34
C VAL A 94 11.50 -7.23 10.78
N VAL A 95 11.59 -5.99 10.34
CA VAL A 95 10.42 -5.24 9.84
C VAL A 95 10.59 -4.86 8.38
N GLU A 96 9.46 -4.75 7.67
CA GLU A 96 9.40 -4.16 6.35
C GLU A 96 8.64 -2.84 6.35
N LEU A 97 9.05 -1.97 5.44
CA LEU A 97 8.34 -0.73 5.09
C LEU A 97 8.03 -0.77 3.60
N ASN A 98 6.76 -0.64 3.27
CA ASN A 98 6.28 -0.42 1.92
C ASN A 98 5.74 1.01 1.82
N ALA A 99 6.19 1.75 0.83
CA ALA A 99 5.77 3.12 0.58
C ALA A 99 5.85 3.48 -0.90
N VAL A 100 5.35 4.63 -1.26
CA VAL A 100 5.54 5.22 -2.58
C VAL A 100 6.05 6.64 -2.45
N SER A 101 7.01 7.00 -3.30
CA SER A 101 7.47 8.38 -3.48
C SER A 101 6.82 8.93 -4.75
N MET A 102 6.29 10.14 -4.66
CA MET A 102 5.64 10.80 -5.79
C MET A 102 6.08 12.25 -5.88
N SER A 103 6.20 12.76 -7.11
CA SER A 103 6.37 14.18 -7.34
C SER A 103 5.25 14.74 -8.21
N PHE A 104 4.89 16.00 -7.96
CA PHE A 104 3.78 16.67 -8.61
C PHE A 104 4.18 18.06 -9.07
N ASP A 105 3.59 18.55 -10.15
CA ASP A 105 3.59 19.97 -10.46
C ASP A 105 2.71 20.70 -9.45
N ALA A 106 3.29 21.68 -8.77
CA ALA A 106 2.63 22.39 -7.66
C ALA A 106 1.44 23.27 -8.10
N VAL A 107 1.36 23.63 -9.38
CA VAL A 107 0.31 24.49 -9.92
C VAL A 107 -0.85 23.70 -10.50
N SER A 108 -0.53 22.69 -11.32
CA SER A 108 -1.54 21.88 -12.01
C SER A 108 -2.00 20.68 -11.20
N GLY A 109 -1.18 20.21 -10.25
CA GLY A 109 -1.40 18.93 -9.52
C GLY A 109 -1.07 17.69 -10.33
N GLN A 110 -0.51 17.84 -11.54
CA GLN A 110 -0.12 16.71 -12.40
C GLN A 110 1.02 15.92 -11.76
N ALA A 111 0.88 14.59 -11.71
CA ALA A 111 1.95 13.71 -11.28
C ALA A 111 3.09 13.69 -12.32
N GLN A 112 4.32 13.81 -11.83
CA GLN A 112 5.54 13.77 -12.62
C GLN A 112 6.30 12.45 -12.46
N SER A 113 6.22 11.84 -11.26
CA SER A 113 6.80 10.54 -10.98
C SER A 113 6.03 9.78 -9.92
N ILE A 114 6.15 8.47 -9.95
CA ILE A 114 5.79 7.55 -8.87
C ILE A 114 6.80 6.42 -8.83
N GLU A 115 7.32 6.11 -7.65
CA GLU A 115 8.31 5.07 -7.42
C GLU A 115 7.97 4.31 -6.14
N ARG A 116 8.10 2.98 -6.19
CA ARG A 116 7.95 2.15 -5.00
C ARG A 116 9.18 2.25 -4.13
N ILE A 117 8.93 2.25 -2.83
CA ILE A 117 9.96 2.07 -1.80
C ILE A 117 9.63 0.77 -1.07
N HIS A 118 10.57 -0.17 -1.06
CA HIS A 118 10.51 -1.37 -0.25
C HIS A 118 11.81 -1.50 0.52
N PHE A 119 11.69 -1.59 1.84
CA PHE A 119 12.84 -1.59 2.73
C PHE A 119 12.62 -2.61 3.86
N ILE A 120 13.62 -3.47 4.09
CA ILE A 120 13.62 -4.44 5.19
C ILE A 120 14.77 -4.10 6.14
N LYS A 121 14.51 -4.08 7.43
CA LYS A 121 15.52 -3.83 8.45
C LYS A 121 15.36 -4.76 9.64
N ASP A 122 16.51 -5.28 10.10
CA ASP A 122 16.64 -6.04 11.32
C ASP A 122 17.03 -5.10 12.48
N TYR A 123 16.22 -5.11 13.53
CA TYR A 123 16.42 -4.35 14.75
C TYR A 123 16.84 -5.26 15.94
N SER A 124 17.19 -6.52 15.71
CA SER A 124 17.57 -7.47 16.77
C SER A 124 18.71 -6.95 17.68
N GLU A 125 19.60 -6.13 17.16
CA GLU A 125 20.73 -5.56 17.90
C GLU A 125 20.38 -4.27 18.66
N VAL A 126 19.18 -3.72 18.49
CA VAL A 126 18.81 -2.43 19.09
C VAL A 126 18.09 -2.59 20.44
N THR A 127 17.73 -3.81 20.81
CA THR A 127 17.10 -4.15 22.10
C THR A 127 18.17 -4.58 23.12
N ALA A 128 18.97 -3.65 23.59
CA ALA A 128 19.85 -3.84 24.75
C ALA A 128 19.62 -2.71 25.77
#